data_29ef16e6f9f84289a01be3a3960a769e
#
_entry.id   29ef16e6f9f84289a01be3a3960a769e
#
_cell.length_a   1.000
_cell.length_b   1.000
_cell.length_c   1.000
_cell.angle_alpha   90.00
_cell.angle_beta   90.00
_cell.angle_gamma   90.00
#
_symmetry.space_group_name_H-M   'P 1'
#
loop_
_entity.id
_entity.type
_entity.pdbx_description
1 polymer ?
#
loop_
_entity_poly.entity_id
_entity_poly.type
_entity_poly.pdbx_seq_one_letter_code
_entity_poly.pdbx_strand_id
1 'polypeptide(L)'
;MRLSYAPCRLRFKEPATTSRDTMTEKFTCFIKVYDESNPEVYGLGEAAIFPGLSPEADADYELKLLELLANVALGRPTDLSRHSSIQYGFEQALRDFVSGGKRLYYPGPFTDGNDSLTINGLVWMGDIEQMRRRAQAKIDTGFHCVKFKIGALDWEDELRLLRDIRRDNLDLEIRVDANGGLPWDRVEKMLGQLADLGVESIEQPIPARCYREMAILCGRSPVPIALDEDLIGIHDPEERRALLTHVRPRMLVLKPALCGGFSGAEDWISAAEGEGIRWWVTSALESNVGLNALAQWTASLGESTHTRAQGLGTGALYVGNTPSPLHLDGERLTSTPQAIPSHVGTHQGASVSEAAEVSQLSLLSLEWRS
;
A
#
# COMPACT_ATOMS: atom_id res chain seq x y z
N MET A 1 20.79 -0.56 21.45
CA MET A 1 19.70 -0.94 20.53
C MET A 1 20.07 -2.24 19.84
N ARG A 2 19.16 -3.20 19.76
CA ARG A 2 19.28 -4.48 19.04
C ARG A 2 18.22 -4.57 17.96
N LEU A 3 18.54 -5.29 16.92
CA LEU A 3 17.63 -5.55 15.81
C LEU A 3 17.56 -7.06 15.55
N SER A 4 16.37 -7.52 15.21
CA SER A 4 16.14 -8.88 14.72
C SER A 4 15.07 -8.85 13.63
N TYR A 5 15.04 -9.88 12.79
CA TYR A 5 13.99 -10.02 11.78
C TYR A 5 13.40 -11.43 11.78
N ALA A 6 12.20 -11.55 11.26
CA ALA A 6 11.55 -12.84 11.08
C ALA A 6 10.88 -12.90 9.71
N PRO A 7 11.29 -13.84 8.83
CA PRO A 7 10.61 -14.06 7.56
C PRO A 7 9.23 -14.65 7.78
N CYS A 8 8.28 -14.25 6.93
CA CYS A 8 6.90 -14.73 6.99
C CYS A 8 6.31 -14.87 5.58
N ARG A 9 5.42 -15.86 5.39
CA ARG A 9 4.61 -16.00 4.18
C ARG A 9 3.17 -15.77 4.53
N LEU A 10 2.59 -14.77 3.88
CA LEU A 10 1.18 -14.40 4.00
C LEU A 10 0.41 -15.07 2.86
N ARG A 11 -0.60 -15.85 3.17
CA ARG A 11 -1.41 -16.57 2.19
C ARG A 11 -2.66 -15.77 1.86
N PHE A 12 -2.91 -15.49 0.60
CA PHE A 12 -4.14 -14.83 0.17
C PHE A 12 -5.37 -15.72 0.38
N LYS A 13 -6.51 -15.14 0.75
CA LYS A 13 -7.81 -15.83 0.81
C LYS A 13 -8.30 -16.22 -0.59
N GLU A 14 -8.10 -15.32 -1.54
CA GLU A 14 -8.34 -15.51 -2.96
C GLU A 14 -7.11 -15.07 -3.74
N PRO A 15 -6.79 -15.67 -4.90
CA PRO A 15 -5.66 -15.22 -5.71
C PRO A 15 -5.79 -13.73 -6.08
N ALA A 16 -4.72 -12.98 -5.87
CA ALA A 16 -4.62 -11.57 -6.25
C ALA A 16 -4.07 -11.47 -7.68
N THR A 17 -4.94 -11.19 -8.64
CA THR A 17 -4.60 -11.14 -10.06
C THR A 17 -4.55 -9.71 -10.58
N THR A 18 -3.48 -9.40 -11.33
CA THR A 18 -3.27 -8.15 -12.07
C THR A 18 -3.02 -8.47 -13.54
N SER A 19 -2.80 -7.47 -14.38
CA SER A 19 -2.39 -7.68 -15.78
C SER A 19 -1.01 -8.35 -15.92
N ARG A 20 -0.20 -8.37 -14.86
CA ARG A 20 1.17 -8.92 -14.87
C ARG A 20 1.27 -10.35 -14.35
N ASP A 21 0.59 -10.66 -13.24
CA ASP A 21 0.76 -11.92 -12.53
C ASP A 21 -0.41 -12.23 -11.58
N THR A 22 -0.44 -13.48 -11.10
CA THR A 22 -1.39 -13.96 -10.10
C THR A 22 -0.64 -14.46 -8.87
N MET A 23 -0.87 -13.83 -7.72
CA MET A 23 -0.25 -14.18 -6.46
C MET A 23 -1.21 -14.98 -5.57
N THR A 24 -0.74 -16.08 -4.99
CA THR A 24 -1.44 -16.87 -3.98
C THR A 24 -0.86 -16.70 -2.58
N GLU A 25 0.39 -16.23 -2.51
CA GLU A 25 1.08 -15.89 -1.27
C GLU A 25 2.00 -14.68 -1.48
N LYS A 26 2.35 -14.02 -0.39
CA LYS A 26 3.33 -12.94 -0.36
C LYS A 26 4.37 -13.22 0.71
N PHE A 27 5.65 -13.09 0.34
CA PHE A 27 6.76 -13.09 1.28
C PHE A 27 6.92 -11.71 1.91
N THR A 28 7.18 -11.67 3.21
CA THR A 28 7.49 -10.44 3.95
C THR A 28 8.45 -10.76 5.09
N CYS A 29 9.13 -9.74 5.65
CA CYS A 29 9.94 -9.87 6.85
C CYS A 29 9.47 -8.87 7.91
N PHE A 30 9.21 -9.35 9.12
CA PHE A 30 9.02 -8.46 10.27
C PHE A 30 10.37 -8.05 10.83
N ILE A 31 10.49 -6.81 11.29
CA ILE A 31 11.68 -6.24 11.92
C ILE A 31 11.33 -5.85 13.35
N LYS A 32 12.17 -6.24 14.28
CA LYS A 32 12.09 -5.86 15.70
C LYS A 32 13.24 -4.95 16.07
N VAL A 33 12.94 -3.86 16.79
CA VAL A 33 13.92 -2.98 17.45
C VAL A 33 13.66 -3.02 18.95
N TYR A 34 14.69 -3.29 19.76
CA TYR A 34 14.55 -3.41 21.22
C TYR A 34 15.84 -3.03 21.95
N ASP A 35 15.72 -2.83 23.27
CA ASP A 35 16.86 -2.69 24.18
C ASP A 35 17.11 -4.02 24.88
N GLU A 36 18.38 -4.48 24.95
CA GLU A 36 18.75 -5.73 25.66
C GLU A 36 18.37 -5.70 27.13
N SER A 37 18.38 -4.53 27.75
CA SER A 37 18.01 -4.37 29.16
C SER A 37 16.49 -4.53 29.40
N ASN A 38 15.64 -4.39 28.34
CA ASN A 38 14.21 -4.55 28.42
C ASN A 38 13.62 -5.11 27.09
N PRO A 39 13.90 -6.37 26.75
CA PRO A 39 13.52 -6.94 25.46
C PRO A 39 12.01 -7.15 25.27
N GLU A 40 11.23 -7.06 26.34
CA GLU A 40 9.75 -7.15 26.28
C GLU A 40 9.13 -5.91 25.62
N VAL A 41 9.81 -4.76 25.69
CA VAL A 41 9.40 -3.54 25.00
C VAL A 41 10.15 -3.46 23.67
N TYR A 42 9.43 -3.66 22.57
CA TYR A 42 10.02 -3.64 21.24
C TYR A 42 9.14 -2.92 20.24
N GLY A 43 9.76 -2.23 19.33
CA GLY A 43 9.12 -1.72 18.14
C GLY A 43 9.05 -2.78 17.05
N LEU A 44 7.97 -2.78 16.29
CA LEU A 44 7.71 -3.73 15.21
C LEU A 44 7.46 -3.00 13.90
N GLY A 45 8.07 -3.50 12.83
CA GLY A 45 7.83 -3.03 11.46
C GLY A 45 7.75 -4.20 10.49
N GLU A 46 7.35 -3.92 9.28
CA GLU A 46 7.25 -4.89 8.20
C GLU A 46 8.04 -4.42 6.97
N ALA A 47 9.08 -5.14 6.63
CA ALA A 47 9.79 -5.01 5.37
C ALA A 47 8.96 -5.72 4.28
N ALA A 48 8.00 -4.99 3.72
CA ALA A 48 6.97 -5.49 2.83
C ALA A 48 7.48 -5.60 1.38
N ILE A 49 8.42 -6.53 1.15
CA ILE A 49 8.98 -6.79 -0.17
C ILE A 49 7.91 -7.24 -1.17
N PHE A 50 7.98 -6.75 -2.40
CA PHE A 50 7.07 -7.13 -3.47
C PHE A 50 7.85 -7.79 -4.62
N PRO A 51 7.80 -9.12 -4.76
CA PRO A 51 8.47 -9.83 -5.85
C PRO A 51 8.06 -9.28 -7.22
N GLY A 52 9.04 -9.06 -8.10
CA GLY A 52 8.84 -8.49 -9.43
C GLY A 52 8.64 -6.97 -9.48
N LEU A 53 8.57 -6.28 -8.32
CA LEU A 53 8.49 -4.82 -8.22
C LEU A 53 9.61 -4.23 -7.37
N SER A 54 9.87 -4.76 -6.17
CA SER A 54 10.97 -4.28 -5.33
C SER A 54 12.31 -4.58 -6.01
N PRO A 55 13.15 -3.57 -6.30
CA PRO A 55 14.45 -3.78 -6.94
C PRO A 55 15.36 -4.71 -6.15
N GLU A 56 15.22 -4.71 -4.82
CA GLU A 56 15.97 -5.53 -3.89
C GLU A 56 15.43 -6.96 -3.73
N ALA A 57 14.33 -7.32 -4.42
CA ALA A 57 13.69 -8.64 -4.32
C ALA A 57 14.47 -9.70 -5.10
N ASP A 58 15.62 -10.11 -4.59
CA ASP A 58 16.47 -11.16 -5.14
C ASP A 58 16.70 -12.32 -4.14
N ALA A 59 17.47 -13.32 -4.57
CA ALA A 59 17.77 -14.50 -3.76
C ALA A 59 18.52 -14.18 -2.46
N ASP A 60 19.24 -13.05 -2.43
CA ASP A 60 20.09 -12.62 -1.31
C ASP A 60 19.38 -11.62 -0.38
N TYR A 61 18.06 -11.40 -0.56
CA TYR A 61 17.31 -10.41 0.20
C TYR A 61 17.46 -10.53 1.71
N GLU A 62 17.32 -11.73 2.27
CA GLU A 62 17.46 -11.94 3.72
C GLU A 62 18.89 -11.67 4.21
N LEU A 63 19.89 -11.98 3.40
CA LEU A 63 21.30 -11.66 3.74
C LEU A 63 21.54 -10.16 3.73
N LYS A 64 21.01 -9.43 2.75
CA LYS A 64 21.08 -7.96 2.71
C LYS A 64 20.34 -7.34 3.90
N LEU A 65 19.15 -7.82 4.20
CA LEU A 65 18.38 -7.37 5.36
C LEU A 65 19.19 -7.55 6.64
N LEU A 66 19.77 -8.73 6.87
CA LEU A 66 20.60 -9.02 8.04
C LEU A 66 21.82 -8.08 8.10
N GLU A 67 22.56 -7.94 7.01
CA GLU A 67 23.74 -7.08 6.93
C GLU A 67 23.42 -5.63 7.25
N LEU A 68 22.39 -5.08 6.63
CA LEU A 68 21.97 -3.70 6.82
C LEU A 68 21.51 -3.44 8.26
N LEU A 69 20.69 -4.33 8.83
CA LEU A 69 20.26 -4.23 10.22
C LEU A 69 21.42 -4.36 11.21
N ALA A 70 22.37 -5.26 10.95
CA ALA A 70 23.56 -5.41 11.78
C ALA A 70 24.43 -4.15 11.75
N ASN A 71 24.62 -3.52 10.60
CA ASN A 71 25.35 -2.25 10.48
C ASN A 71 24.67 -1.13 11.26
N VAL A 72 23.34 -1.00 11.14
CA VAL A 72 22.55 -0.03 11.92
C VAL A 72 22.69 -0.29 13.44
N ALA A 73 22.58 -1.55 13.87
CA ALA A 73 22.71 -1.93 15.28
C ALA A 73 24.09 -1.59 15.86
N LEU A 74 25.13 -1.66 15.04
CA LEU A 74 26.52 -1.30 15.39
C LEU A 74 26.79 0.20 15.31
N GLY A 75 25.79 1.02 14.95
CA GLY A 75 25.95 2.46 14.77
C GLY A 75 26.82 2.85 13.58
N ARG A 76 26.98 1.97 12.61
CA ARG A 76 27.70 2.27 11.37
C ARG A 76 26.84 3.13 10.44
N PRO A 77 27.42 4.11 9.72
CA PRO A 77 26.71 4.82 8.68
C PRO A 77 26.14 3.83 7.66
N THR A 78 24.83 3.78 7.51
CA THR A 78 24.14 2.81 6.66
C THR A 78 23.07 3.52 5.85
N ASP A 79 23.20 3.47 4.52
CA ASP A 79 22.20 4.02 3.60
C ASP A 79 21.18 2.93 3.26
N LEU A 80 19.95 3.12 3.70
CA LEU A 80 18.82 2.24 3.40
C LEU A 80 17.98 2.73 2.20
N SER A 81 18.23 3.93 1.68
CA SER A 81 17.37 4.59 0.68
C SER A 81 17.15 3.75 -0.59
N ARG A 82 18.15 2.92 -0.95
CA ARG A 82 18.07 2.02 -2.12
C ARG A 82 17.39 0.67 -1.85
N HIS A 83 16.96 0.43 -0.60
CA HIS A 83 16.32 -0.80 -0.16
C HIS A 83 14.95 -0.44 0.45
N SER A 84 14.03 -0.04 -0.43
CA SER A 84 12.76 0.60 -0.05
C SER A 84 11.96 -0.18 0.99
N SER A 85 11.82 -1.49 0.82
CA SER A 85 11.09 -2.34 1.76
C SER A 85 11.78 -2.45 3.13
N ILE A 86 13.12 -2.53 3.14
CA ILE A 86 13.92 -2.62 4.37
C ILE A 86 13.84 -1.28 5.12
N GLN A 87 14.00 -0.17 4.41
CA GLN A 87 13.86 1.17 4.99
C GLN A 87 12.48 1.35 5.59
N TYR A 88 11.43 1.01 4.83
CA TYR A 88 10.04 1.08 5.27
C TYR A 88 9.80 0.31 6.58
N GLY A 89 10.28 -0.95 6.65
CA GLY A 89 10.15 -1.77 7.85
C GLY A 89 10.96 -1.26 9.05
N PHE A 90 12.17 -0.76 8.79
CA PHE A 90 13.01 -0.21 9.83
C PHE A 90 12.44 1.10 10.41
N GLU A 91 11.98 2.02 9.56
CA GLU A 91 11.34 3.27 10.01
C GLU A 91 10.12 3.00 10.90
N GLN A 92 9.28 2.01 10.56
CA GLN A 92 8.17 1.56 11.40
C GLN A 92 8.66 1.05 12.75
N ALA A 93 9.60 0.08 12.73
CA ALA A 93 10.09 -0.54 13.95
C ALA A 93 10.74 0.48 14.90
N LEU A 94 11.49 1.44 14.36
CA LEU A 94 12.10 2.49 15.15
C LEU A 94 11.07 3.45 15.77
N ARG A 95 10.08 3.89 14.99
CA ARG A 95 9.00 4.77 15.49
C ARG A 95 8.18 4.09 16.57
N ASP A 96 7.81 2.83 16.37
CA ASP A 96 7.08 2.06 17.35
C ASP A 96 7.90 1.84 18.63
N PHE A 97 9.22 1.58 18.51
CA PHE A 97 10.10 1.44 19.66
C PHE A 97 10.15 2.74 20.49
N VAL A 98 10.32 3.89 19.83
CA VAL A 98 10.32 5.21 20.46
C VAL A 98 8.97 5.49 21.16
N SER A 99 7.87 5.00 20.59
CA SER A 99 6.52 5.09 21.19
C SER A 99 6.25 4.01 22.24
N GLY A 100 7.27 3.24 22.67
CA GLY A 100 7.15 2.21 23.71
C GLY A 100 6.56 0.89 23.26
N GLY A 101 6.66 0.54 21.98
CA GLY A 101 6.21 -0.74 21.42
C GLY A 101 4.71 -0.93 21.38
N LYS A 102 3.95 0.16 21.28
CA LYS A 102 2.49 0.19 21.37
C LYS A 102 1.78 0.15 20.02
N ARG A 103 2.53 -0.08 18.92
CA ARG A 103 2.04 0.02 17.53
C ARG A 103 1.53 1.43 17.18
N LEU A 104 2.11 2.44 17.83
CA LEU A 104 1.87 3.85 17.59
C LEU A 104 3.04 4.41 16.77
N TYR A 105 2.86 4.43 15.45
CA TYR A 105 3.88 4.88 14.50
C TYR A 105 3.81 6.39 14.28
N TYR A 106 2.60 6.94 14.22
CA TYR A 106 2.30 8.36 14.07
C TYR A 106 1.11 8.71 14.97
N PRO A 107 1.36 8.95 16.28
CA PRO A 107 0.32 9.30 17.23
C PRO A 107 -0.41 10.59 16.82
N GLY A 108 -1.75 10.59 16.93
CA GLY A 108 -2.57 11.73 16.59
C GLY A 108 -4.07 11.38 16.58
N PRO A 109 -4.94 12.27 16.07
CA PRO A 109 -6.39 12.09 16.09
C PRO A 109 -6.85 10.75 15.51
N PHE A 110 -6.20 10.26 14.46
CA PHE A 110 -6.52 8.97 13.86
C PHE A 110 -6.29 7.80 14.83
N THR A 111 -5.14 7.77 15.51
CA THR A 111 -4.83 6.72 16.50
C THR A 111 -5.65 6.82 17.77
N ASP A 112 -6.20 8.00 18.05
CA ASP A 112 -7.10 8.25 19.18
C ASP A 112 -8.59 7.93 18.84
N GLY A 113 -8.86 7.48 17.60
CA GLY A 113 -10.20 7.16 17.13
C GLY A 113 -11.07 8.40 16.83
N ASN A 114 -10.47 9.59 16.77
CA ASN A 114 -11.15 10.86 16.54
C ASN A 114 -11.12 11.33 15.08
N ASP A 115 -10.49 10.53 14.21
CA ASP A 115 -10.34 10.83 12.79
C ASP A 115 -10.47 9.57 11.94
N SER A 116 -10.66 9.71 10.62
CA SER A 116 -10.82 8.61 9.70
C SER A 116 -10.26 8.98 8.31
N LEU A 117 -9.80 7.98 7.58
CA LEU A 117 -9.43 8.11 6.18
C LEU A 117 -10.54 7.56 5.28
N THR A 118 -10.84 8.27 4.20
CA THR A 118 -11.66 7.71 3.11
C THR A 118 -10.79 6.83 2.24
N ILE A 119 -11.25 5.60 1.94
CA ILE A 119 -10.52 4.67 1.08
C ILE A 119 -11.35 4.26 -0.13
N ASN A 120 -10.68 3.91 -1.23
CA ASN A 120 -11.34 3.36 -2.39
C ASN A 120 -11.63 1.86 -2.23
N GLY A 121 -12.72 1.41 -2.83
CA GLY A 121 -12.95 -0.01 -3.10
C GLY A 121 -11.96 -0.51 -4.15
N LEU A 122 -11.51 -1.77 -4.05
CA LEU A 122 -10.63 -2.39 -5.02
C LEU A 122 -11.32 -3.60 -5.65
N VAL A 123 -11.36 -3.62 -6.98
CA VAL A 123 -11.84 -4.73 -7.81
C VAL A 123 -10.64 -5.38 -8.48
N TRP A 124 -10.23 -6.54 -7.95
CA TRP A 124 -9.19 -7.37 -8.53
C TRP A 124 -9.63 -7.97 -9.86
N MET A 125 -8.64 -8.28 -10.72
CA MET A 125 -8.89 -9.06 -11.92
C MET A 125 -9.56 -10.40 -11.57
N GLY A 126 -10.37 -10.87 -12.51
CA GLY A 126 -11.08 -12.13 -12.48
C GLY A 126 -11.81 -12.27 -13.81
N ASP A 127 -12.75 -13.20 -13.95
CA ASP A 127 -13.70 -13.13 -15.07
C ASP A 127 -14.63 -11.91 -14.88
N ILE A 128 -15.28 -11.49 -15.95
CA ILE A 128 -16.14 -10.30 -15.96
C ILE A 128 -17.25 -10.37 -14.91
N GLU A 129 -17.83 -11.54 -14.69
CA GLU A 129 -18.90 -11.72 -13.71
C GLU A 129 -18.37 -11.65 -12.27
N GLN A 130 -17.16 -12.14 -12.02
CA GLN A 130 -16.49 -11.97 -10.73
C GLN A 130 -16.18 -10.50 -10.46
N MET A 131 -15.65 -9.78 -11.46
CA MET A 131 -15.36 -8.35 -11.34
C MET A 131 -16.65 -7.55 -11.10
N ARG A 132 -17.74 -7.88 -11.79
CA ARG A 132 -19.06 -7.26 -11.59
C ARG A 132 -19.56 -7.46 -10.16
N ARG A 133 -19.53 -8.70 -9.65
CA ARG A 133 -19.95 -9.00 -8.27
C ARG A 133 -19.09 -8.26 -7.23
N ARG A 134 -17.77 -8.21 -7.45
CA ARG A 134 -16.84 -7.47 -6.56
C ARG A 134 -17.13 -5.98 -6.56
N ALA A 135 -17.39 -5.39 -7.73
CA ALA A 135 -17.76 -3.98 -7.86
C ALA A 135 -19.08 -3.69 -7.14
N GLN A 136 -20.12 -4.50 -7.39
CA GLN A 136 -21.43 -4.33 -6.76
C GLN A 136 -21.33 -4.43 -5.24
N ALA A 137 -20.56 -5.40 -4.71
CA ALA A 137 -20.37 -5.53 -3.27
C ALA A 137 -19.69 -4.28 -2.64
N LYS A 138 -18.80 -3.60 -3.37
CA LYS A 138 -18.21 -2.34 -2.91
C LYS A 138 -19.23 -1.20 -2.92
N ILE A 139 -19.99 -1.09 -4.01
CA ILE A 139 -21.04 -0.07 -4.15
C ILE A 139 -22.11 -0.25 -3.06
N ASP A 140 -22.58 -1.47 -2.84
CA ASP A 140 -23.59 -1.81 -1.82
C ASP A 140 -23.12 -1.52 -0.39
N THR A 141 -21.78 -1.58 -0.16
CA THR A 141 -21.17 -1.21 1.13
C THR A 141 -20.92 0.29 1.27
N GLY A 142 -21.27 1.12 0.28
CA GLY A 142 -21.21 2.57 0.36
C GLY A 142 -19.90 3.20 -0.09
N PHE A 143 -19.08 2.49 -0.88
CA PHE A 143 -17.92 3.11 -1.51
C PHE A 143 -18.33 4.07 -2.62
N HIS A 144 -17.90 5.33 -2.51
CA HIS A 144 -18.11 6.35 -3.54
C HIS A 144 -16.98 6.36 -4.58
N CYS A 145 -15.84 5.75 -4.28
CA CYS A 145 -14.71 5.57 -5.20
C CYS A 145 -14.36 4.10 -5.33
N VAL A 146 -14.32 3.57 -6.55
CA VAL A 146 -13.94 2.18 -6.84
C VAL A 146 -12.85 2.14 -7.90
N LYS A 147 -11.74 1.45 -7.58
CA LYS A 147 -10.62 1.22 -8.49
C LYS A 147 -10.73 -0.17 -9.12
N PHE A 148 -10.71 -0.24 -10.44
CA PHE A 148 -10.76 -1.48 -11.21
C PHE A 148 -9.38 -1.81 -11.78
N LYS A 149 -8.92 -3.03 -11.59
CA LYS A 149 -7.80 -3.55 -12.37
C LYS A 149 -8.29 -3.86 -13.78
N ILE A 150 -7.54 -3.43 -14.81
CA ILE A 150 -7.86 -3.60 -16.23
C ILE A 150 -6.62 -4.03 -17.03
N GLY A 151 -6.80 -4.39 -18.29
CA GLY A 151 -5.72 -4.67 -19.24
C GLY A 151 -5.28 -6.14 -19.31
N ALA A 152 -6.02 -7.07 -18.70
CA ALA A 152 -5.73 -8.50 -18.78
C ALA A 152 -6.81 -9.30 -19.50
N LEU A 153 -8.02 -8.78 -19.65
CA LEU A 153 -9.13 -9.42 -20.35
C LEU A 153 -9.31 -8.82 -21.75
N ASP A 154 -10.31 -9.31 -22.49
CA ASP A 154 -10.72 -8.65 -23.72
C ASP A 154 -11.18 -7.22 -23.42
N TRP A 155 -10.65 -6.25 -24.14
CA TRP A 155 -10.92 -4.85 -23.89
C TRP A 155 -12.40 -4.47 -24.01
N GLU A 156 -13.10 -5.04 -24.97
CA GLU A 156 -14.54 -4.72 -25.17
C GLU A 156 -15.38 -5.28 -24.01
N ASP A 157 -14.97 -6.37 -23.40
CA ASP A 157 -15.63 -6.92 -22.22
C ASP A 157 -15.35 -6.06 -20.97
N GLU A 158 -14.08 -5.64 -20.75
CA GLU A 158 -13.72 -4.70 -19.67
C GLU A 158 -14.48 -3.37 -19.83
N LEU A 159 -14.50 -2.83 -21.04
CA LEU A 159 -15.18 -1.57 -21.34
C LEU A 159 -16.71 -1.68 -21.15
N ARG A 160 -17.30 -2.83 -21.51
CA ARG A 160 -18.74 -3.10 -21.29
C ARG A 160 -19.05 -3.15 -19.80
N LEU A 161 -18.21 -3.82 -19.00
CA LEU A 161 -18.36 -3.83 -17.55
C LEU A 161 -18.37 -2.40 -16.99
N LEU A 162 -17.39 -1.57 -17.37
CA LEU A 162 -17.30 -0.18 -16.88
C LEU A 162 -18.49 0.66 -17.33
N ARG A 163 -19.00 0.47 -18.56
CA ARG A 163 -20.23 1.14 -19.05
C ARG A 163 -21.46 0.77 -18.22
N ASP A 164 -21.63 -0.51 -17.92
CA ASP A 164 -22.76 -0.98 -17.11
C ASP A 164 -22.68 -0.38 -15.71
N ILE A 165 -21.49 -0.42 -15.06
CA ILE A 165 -21.28 0.18 -13.73
C ILE A 165 -21.57 1.70 -13.77
N ARG A 166 -21.09 2.43 -14.77
CA ARG A 166 -21.32 3.87 -14.91
C ARG A 166 -22.78 4.20 -15.13
N ARG A 167 -23.48 3.46 -16.02
CA ARG A 167 -24.91 3.64 -16.28
C ARG A 167 -25.74 3.51 -15.01
N ASP A 168 -25.42 2.53 -14.18
CA ASP A 168 -26.19 2.21 -12.98
C ASP A 168 -25.77 3.04 -11.77
N ASN A 169 -24.59 3.74 -11.83
CA ASN A 169 -24.01 4.53 -10.75
C ASN A 169 -23.36 5.81 -11.29
N LEU A 170 -24.17 6.84 -11.54
CA LEU A 170 -23.74 8.07 -12.23
C LEU A 170 -22.68 8.86 -11.42
N ASP A 171 -22.80 8.87 -10.10
CA ASP A 171 -21.95 9.66 -9.19
C ASP A 171 -20.73 8.89 -8.68
N LEU A 172 -20.56 7.62 -9.05
CA LEU A 172 -19.43 6.80 -8.62
C LEU A 172 -18.12 7.33 -9.21
N GLU A 173 -17.12 7.61 -8.37
CA GLU A 173 -15.75 7.85 -8.84
C GLU A 173 -15.13 6.53 -9.30
N ILE A 174 -14.86 6.41 -10.58
CA ILE A 174 -14.21 5.23 -11.17
C ILE A 174 -12.75 5.55 -11.43
N ARG A 175 -11.86 4.80 -10.81
CA ARG A 175 -10.44 4.74 -11.14
C ARG A 175 -10.12 3.43 -11.83
N VAL A 176 -9.15 3.44 -12.73
CA VAL A 176 -8.67 2.21 -13.36
C VAL A 176 -7.17 2.08 -13.21
N ASP A 177 -6.67 0.85 -13.14
CA ASP A 177 -5.26 0.55 -12.98
C ASP A 177 -4.88 -0.57 -13.95
N ALA A 178 -4.04 -0.22 -14.92
CA ALA A 178 -3.62 -1.11 -15.98
C ALA A 178 -2.32 -1.87 -15.67
N ASN A 179 -1.58 -1.49 -14.62
CA ASN A 179 -0.25 -2.05 -14.27
C ASN A 179 0.67 -2.21 -15.49
N GLY A 180 0.64 -1.24 -16.41
CA GLY A 180 1.45 -1.26 -17.64
C GLY A 180 0.90 -2.15 -18.76
N GLY A 181 -0.31 -2.68 -18.63
CA GLY A 181 -0.84 -3.71 -19.52
C GLY A 181 -1.45 -3.23 -20.84
N LEU A 182 -1.62 -1.92 -21.06
CA LEU A 182 -2.26 -1.46 -22.30
C LEU A 182 -1.30 -1.45 -23.48
N PRO A 183 -1.72 -1.95 -24.66
CA PRO A 183 -0.88 -1.98 -25.86
C PRO A 183 -0.74 -0.58 -26.46
N TRP A 184 0.52 -0.22 -26.79
CA TRP A 184 0.89 1.10 -27.30
C TRP A 184 0.12 1.54 -28.55
N ASP A 185 -0.12 0.63 -29.47
CA ASP A 185 -0.81 0.90 -30.75
C ASP A 185 -2.28 1.25 -30.59
N ARG A 186 -2.90 0.97 -29.43
CA ARG A 186 -4.32 1.19 -29.16
C ARG A 186 -4.60 2.07 -27.93
N VAL A 187 -3.56 2.38 -27.13
CA VAL A 187 -3.74 3.05 -25.83
C VAL A 187 -4.46 4.38 -25.94
N GLU A 188 -4.15 5.23 -26.93
CA GLU A 188 -4.83 6.53 -27.09
C GLU A 188 -6.34 6.36 -27.33
N LYS A 189 -6.74 5.36 -28.15
CA LYS A 189 -8.16 5.03 -28.37
C LYS A 189 -8.82 4.56 -27.07
N MET A 190 -8.14 3.67 -26.33
CA MET A 190 -8.63 3.14 -25.06
C MET A 190 -8.82 4.25 -24.03
N LEU A 191 -7.88 5.18 -23.92
CA LEU A 191 -7.99 6.37 -23.06
C LEU A 191 -9.18 7.26 -23.44
N GLY A 192 -9.44 7.45 -24.75
CA GLY A 192 -10.64 8.15 -25.22
C GLY A 192 -11.94 7.47 -24.76
N GLN A 193 -12.02 6.15 -24.88
CA GLN A 193 -13.19 5.37 -24.44
C GLN A 193 -13.39 5.42 -22.91
N LEU A 194 -12.32 5.46 -22.12
CA LEU A 194 -12.39 5.65 -20.68
C LEU A 194 -12.86 7.06 -20.31
N ALA A 195 -12.42 8.08 -21.07
CA ALA A 195 -12.87 9.46 -20.88
C ALA A 195 -14.37 9.61 -21.14
N ASP A 196 -14.91 8.95 -22.18
CA ASP A 196 -16.35 8.94 -22.47
C ASP A 196 -17.20 8.38 -21.32
N LEU A 197 -16.60 7.53 -20.47
CA LEU A 197 -17.20 6.99 -19.26
C LEU A 197 -17.00 7.85 -18.01
N GLY A 198 -16.29 8.97 -18.11
CA GLY A 198 -15.97 9.82 -16.97
C GLY A 198 -15.08 9.12 -15.94
N VAL A 199 -14.11 8.30 -16.41
CA VAL A 199 -13.10 7.71 -15.53
C VAL A 199 -12.22 8.84 -14.95
N GLU A 200 -12.07 8.86 -13.62
CA GLU A 200 -11.35 9.93 -12.91
C GLU A 200 -9.85 9.89 -13.19
N SER A 201 -9.28 8.70 -13.23
CA SER A 201 -7.85 8.51 -13.50
C SER A 201 -7.53 7.11 -13.98
N ILE A 202 -6.41 7.00 -14.70
CA ILE A 202 -5.77 5.73 -15.03
C ILE A 202 -4.37 5.66 -14.42
N GLU A 203 -4.12 4.59 -13.65
CA GLU A 203 -2.84 4.26 -13.06
C GLU A 203 -2.03 3.41 -14.05
N GLN A 204 -0.77 3.82 -14.30
CA GLN A 204 0.25 3.15 -15.10
C GLN A 204 -0.30 2.47 -16.38
N PRO A 205 -0.70 3.24 -17.39
CA PRO A 205 -1.32 2.67 -18.60
C PRO A 205 -0.39 1.78 -19.42
N ILE A 206 0.89 2.13 -19.52
CA ILE A 206 1.90 1.42 -20.31
C ILE A 206 3.06 0.94 -19.41
N PRO A 207 3.91 0.00 -19.88
CA PRO A 207 5.03 -0.52 -19.09
C PRO A 207 5.91 0.59 -18.51
N ALA A 208 6.37 0.36 -17.28
CA ALA A 208 7.28 1.28 -16.61
C ALA A 208 8.58 1.47 -17.38
N ARG A 209 9.21 2.64 -17.18
CA ARG A 209 10.44 3.11 -17.84
C ARG A 209 10.30 3.44 -19.34
N CYS A 210 9.08 3.42 -19.87
CA CYS A 210 8.76 3.96 -21.19
C CYS A 210 8.49 5.47 -21.07
N TYR A 211 9.42 6.23 -20.48
CA TYR A 211 9.22 7.63 -20.09
C TYR A 211 8.87 8.57 -21.25
N ARG A 212 9.44 8.33 -22.44
CA ARG A 212 9.14 9.13 -23.63
C ARG A 212 7.69 8.94 -24.08
N GLU A 213 7.26 7.69 -24.16
CA GLU A 213 5.90 7.30 -24.52
C GLU A 213 4.90 7.78 -23.46
N MET A 214 5.26 7.63 -22.17
CA MET A 214 4.45 8.10 -21.05
C MET A 214 4.28 9.63 -21.09
N ALA A 215 5.34 10.38 -21.41
CA ALA A 215 5.26 11.84 -21.56
C ALA A 215 4.32 12.25 -22.70
N ILE A 216 4.34 11.51 -23.82
CA ILE A 216 3.40 11.73 -24.93
C ILE A 216 1.95 11.49 -24.47
N LEU A 217 1.71 10.39 -23.75
CA LEU A 217 0.36 10.09 -23.23
C LEU A 217 -0.10 11.14 -22.21
N CYS A 218 0.75 11.53 -21.26
CA CYS A 218 0.41 12.56 -20.28
C CYS A 218 0.05 13.91 -20.92
N GLY A 219 0.68 14.22 -22.07
CA GLY A 219 0.40 15.44 -22.83
C GLY A 219 -0.89 15.40 -23.66
N ARG A 220 -1.43 14.20 -23.96
CA ARG A 220 -2.57 14.01 -24.88
C ARG A 220 -3.78 13.35 -24.27
N SER A 221 -3.59 12.59 -23.19
CA SER A 221 -4.67 11.80 -22.59
C SER A 221 -5.81 12.69 -22.10
N PRO A 222 -7.07 12.37 -22.47
CA PRO A 222 -8.25 13.03 -21.91
C PRO A 222 -8.54 12.52 -20.48
N VAL A 223 -7.98 11.38 -20.07
CA VAL A 223 -8.07 10.85 -18.70
C VAL A 223 -6.78 11.19 -17.96
N PRO A 224 -6.84 11.75 -16.74
CA PRO A 224 -5.66 11.99 -15.91
C PRO A 224 -4.85 10.72 -15.68
N ILE A 225 -3.54 10.76 -15.96
CA ILE A 225 -2.63 9.64 -15.76
C ILE A 225 -1.95 9.77 -14.40
N ALA A 226 -1.90 8.65 -13.66
CA ALA A 226 -1.16 8.49 -12.41
C ALA A 226 0.02 7.54 -12.62
N LEU A 227 1.21 7.91 -12.15
CA LEU A 227 2.39 7.04 -12.15
C LEU A 227 2.43 6.20 -10.88
N ASP A 228 2.72 4.92 -11.02
CA ASP A 228 2.96 3.95 -9.95
C ASP A 228 4.33 3.28 -10.14
N GLU A 229 4.44 2.31 -11.03
CA GLU A 229 5.66 1.53 -11.24
C GLU A 229 6.83 2.38 -11.77
N ASP A 230 6.56 3.50 -12.41
CA ASP A 230 7.59 4.45 -12.86
C ASP A 230 8.34 5.15 -11.72
N LEU A 231 7.79 5.12 -10.49
CA LEU A 231 8.43 5.71 -9.32
C LEU A 231 9.44 4.76 -8.65
N ILE A 232 9.32 3.46 -8.93
CA ILE A 232 10.09 2.41 -8.25
C ILE A 232 11.57 2.46 -8.68
N GLY A 233 12.46 2.47 -7.67
CA GLY A 233 13.91 2.45 -7.88
C GLY A 233 14.51 3.82 -8.17
N ILE A 234 13.73 4.90 -8.11
CA ILE A 234 14.23 6.27 -8.20
C ILE A 234 14.40 6.83 -6.79
N HIS A 235 15.67 6.96 -6.37
CA HIS A 235 16.02 7.36 -5.00
C HIS A 235 16.62 8.77 -4.94
N ASP A 236 17.24 9.20 -6.03
CA ASP A 236 17.88 10.52 -6.11
C ASP A 236 16.84 11.63 -6.29
N PRO A 237 16.89 12.72 -5.50
CA PRO A 237 15.95 13.84 -5.62
C PRO A 237 15.97 14.54 -6.98
N GLU A 238 17.13 14.58 -7.65
CA GLU A 238 17.24 15.20 -8.99
C GLU A 238 16.59 14.30 -10.05
N GLU A 239 16.78 12.96 -9.94
CA GLU A 239 16.12 11.99 -10.82
C GLU A 239 14.60 12.05 -10.65
N ARG A 240 14.08 12.16 -9.41
CA ARG A 240 12.64 12.37 -9.15
C ARG A 240 12.12 13.60 -9.85
N ARG A 241 12.79 14.73 -9.69
CA ARG A 241 12.38 16.00 -10.32
C ARG A 241 12.47 15.92 -11.84
N ALA A 242 13.53 15.31 -12.37
CA ALA A 242 13.70 15.13 -13.81
C ALA A 242 12.57 14.26 -14.41
N LEU A 243 12.17 13.17 -13.74
CA LEU A 243 11.03 12.35 -14.15
C LEU A 243 9.74 13.18 -14.21
N LEU A 244 9.40 13.88 -13.13
CA LEU A 244 8.16 14.65 -13.05
C LEU A 244 8.11 15.77 -14.09
N THR A 245 9.21 16.49 -14.28
CA THR A 245 9.32 17.57 -15.29
C THR A 245 9.25 17.03 -16.72
N HIS A 246 9.81 15.81 -16.98
CA HIS A 246 9.77 15.20 -18.30
C HIS A 246 8.42 14.59 -18.63
N VAL A 247 7.85 13.80 -17.73
CA VAL A 247 6.61 13.03 -17.96
C VAL A 247 5.37 13.90 -17.76
N ARG A 248 5.38 14.78 -16.76
CA ARG A 248 4.26 15.66 -16.38
C ARG A 248 2.96 14.91 -16.12
N PRO A 249 2.97 13.89 -15.25
CA PRO A 249 1.75 13.19 -14.90
C PRO A 249 0.78 14.12 -14.16
N ARG A 250 -0.48 13.74 -14.08
CA ARG A 250 -1.47 14.46 -13.28
C ARG A 250 -1.47 14.03 -11.83
N MET A 251 -1.00 12.80 -11.56
CA MET A 251 -1.04 12.21 -10.23
C MET A 251 0.10 11.22 -10.02
N LEU A 252 0.43 10.97 -8.74
CA LEU A 252 1.30 9.89 -8.30
C LEU A 252 0.55 8.93 -7.39
N VAL A 253 0.91 7.66 -7.46
CA VAL A 253 0.46 6.60 -6.55
C VAL A 253 1.62 6.20 -5.67
N LEU A 254 1.54 6.52 -4.38
CA LEU A 254 2.66 6.37 -3.46
C LEU A 254 2.54 5.07 -2.65
N LYS A 255 3.54 4.22 -2.79
CA LYS A 255 3.71 2.98 -2.02
C LYS A 255 5.02 3.06 -1.24
N PRO A 256 5.03 3.52 0.02
CA PRO A 256 6.27 3.70 0.78
C PRO A 256 7.19 2.49 0.77
N ALA A 257 6.63 1.27 0.82
CA ALA A 257 7.40 0.03 0.72
C ALA A 257 8.17 -0.14 -0.61
N LEU A 258 7.84 0.64 -1.66
CA LEU A 258 8.44 0.57 -3.00
C LEU A 258 9.19 1.84 -3.41
N CYS A 259 8.99 2.96 -2.71
CA CYS A 259 9.56 4.26 -3.08
C CYS A 259 10.46 4.90 -2.01
N GLY A 260 11.15 4.09 -1.20
CA GLY A 260 12.18 4.55 -0.27
C GLY A 260 11.70 4.76 1.17
N GLY A 261 10.75 3.94 1.65
CA GLY A 261 10.17 4.08 2.98
C GLY A 261 9.23 5.28 3.08
N PHE A 262 8.87 5.66 4.29
CA PHE A 262 8.08 6.88 4.53
C PHE A 262 8.84 8.12 4.09
N SER A 263 10.13 8.22 4.45
CA SER A 263 10.97 9.36 4.07
C SER A 263 11.07 9.52 2.55
N GLY A 264 11.28 8.44 1.81
CA GLY A 264 11.30 8.49 0.34
C GLY A 264 9.95 8.87 -0.27
N ALA A 265 8.85 8.44 0.34
CA ALA A 265 7.50 8.84 -0.09
C ALA A 265 7.23 10.33 0.22
N GLU A 266 7.71 10.86 1.35
CA GLU A 266 7.64 12.29 1.69
C GLU A 266 8.44 13.15 0.70
N ASP A 267 9.61 12.67 0.24
CA ASP A 267 10.37 13.33 -0.82
C ASP A 267 9.59 13.36 -2.16
N TRP A 268 8.88 12.27 -2.50
CA TRP A 268 8.01 12.23 -3.68
C TRP A 268 6.84 13.22 -3.54
N ILE A 269 6.23 13.32 -2.36
CA ILE A 269 5.15 14.28 -2.07
C ILE A 269 5.67 15.69 -2.29
N SER A 270 6.81 16.03 -1.68
CA SER A 270 7.42 17.36 -1.82
C SER A 270 7.73 17.71 -3.28
N ALA A 271 8.27 16.76 -4.05
CA ALA A 271 8.55 16.96 -5.47
C ALA A 271 7.26 17.14 -6.29
N ALA A 272 6.22 16.35 -6.01
CA ALA A 272 4.93 16.42 -6.70
C ALA A 272 4.20 17.74 -6.43
N GLU A 273 4.15 18.16 -5.17
CA GLU A 273 3.50 19.43 -4.76
C GLU A 273 4.21 20.64 -5.37
N GLY A 274 5.54 20.61 -5.48
CA GLY A 274 6.33 21.64 -6.17
C GLY A 274 5.97 21.81 -7.65
N GLU A 275 5.47 20.76 -8.30
CA GLU A 275 5.03 20.75 -9.71
C GLU A 275 3.49 20.81 -9.86
N GLY A 276 2.73 20.94 -8.78
CA GLY A 276 1.27 20.95 -8.78
C GLY A 276 0.65 19.60 -9.16
N ILE A 277 1.37 18.51 -8.95
CA ILE A 277 0.95 17.14 -9.23
C ILE A 277 0.24 16.58 -7.98
N ARG A 278 -0.95 16.04 -8.14
CA ARG A 278 -1.72 15.41 -7.06
C ARG A 278 -1.14 14.02 -6.75
N TRP A 279 -1.47 13.49 -5.59
CA TRP A 279 -1.04 12.16 -5.19
C TRP A 279 -2.05 11.49 -4.26
N TRP A 280 -1.94 10.18 -4.12
CA TRP A 280 -2.58 9.41 -3.06
C TRP A 280 -1.70 8.25 -2.64
N VAL A 281 -1.96 7.75 -1.43
CA VAL A 281 -1.24 6.62 -0.85
C VAL A 281 -1.99 5.32 -1.13
N THR A 282 -1.25 4.26 -1.44
CA THR A 282 -1.81 2.91 -1.59
C THR A 282 -0.90 1.86 -0.95
N SER A 283 -1.52 0.78 -0.50
CA SER A 283 -0.83 -0.38 0.07
C SER A 283 -0.03 -1.13 -1.01
N ALA A 284 1.15 -1.63 -0.63
CA ALA A 284 1.91 -2.63 -1.38
C ALA A 284 1.59 -4.06 -0.88
N LEU A 285 0.37 -4.29 -0.42
CA LEU A 285 -0.14 -5.55 0.11
C LEU A 285 0.58 -5.97 1.39
N GLU A 286 0.77 -5.04 2.30
CA GLU A 286 1.33 -5.31 3.62
C GLU A 286 0.40 -6.19 4.46
N SER A 287 0.97 -6.87 5.46
CA SER A 287 0.20 -7.39 6.59
C SER A 287 -0.47 -6.26 7.37
N ASN A 288 -1.24 -6.60 8.38
CA ASN A 288 -1.83 -5.60 9.27
C ASN A 288 -0.78 -4.78 10.06
N VAL A 289 0.46 -5.26 10.18
CA VAL A 289 1.55 -4.47 10.80
C VAL A 289 1.91 -3.29 9.92
N GLY A 290 2.30 -3.55 8.66
CA GLY A 290 2.65 -2.49 7.73
C GLY A 290 1.46 -1.63 7.34
N LEU A 291 0.27 -2.22 7.16
CA LEU A 291 -0.95 -1.48 6.84
C LEU A 291 -1.35 -0.50 7.98
N ASN A 292 -1.21 -0.91 9.25
CA ASN A 292 -1.47 -0.03 10.39
C ASN A 292 -0.51 1.17 10.40
N ALA A 293 0.79 0.92 10.17
CA ALA A 293 1.78 2.00 10.09
C ALA A 293 1.50 2.93 8.90
N LEU A 294 1.13 2.35 7.76
CA LEU A 294 0.78 3.10 6.55
C LEU A 294 -0.45 3.99 6.76
N ALA A 295 -1.50 3.46 7.40
CA ALA A 295 -2.72 4.23 7.68
C ALA A 295 -2.44 5.40 8.64
N GLN A 296 -1.66 5.17 9.71
CA GLN A 296 -1.29 6.23 10.65
C GLN A 296 -0.45 7.31 9.99
N TRP A 297 0.55 6.93 9.16
CA TRP A 297 1.35 7.87 8.40
C TRP A 297 0.49 8.67 7.42
N THR A 298 -0.38 8.00 6.66
CA THR A 298 -1.28 8.66 5.72
C THR A 298 -2.15 9.71 6.42
N ALA A 299 -2.74 9.37 7.56
CA ALA A 299 -3.55 10.32 8.35
C ALA A 299 -2.73 11.51 8.88
N SER A 300 -1.44 11.31 9.16
CA SER A 300 -0.55 12.38 9.63
C SER A 300 -0.13 13.40 8.56
N LEU A 301 -0.36 13.09 7.27
CA LEU A 301 0.01 13.97 6.14
C LEU A 301 -0.96 15.15 5.94
N GLY A 302 -2.04 15.21 6.71
CA GLY A 302 -2.95 16.35 6.74
C GLY A 302 -4.08 16.29 5.71
N GLU A 303 -4.63 17.46 5.35
CA GLU A 303 -5.89 17.60 4.61
C GLU A 303 -5.88 16.93 3.23
N SER A 304 -4.74 16.89 2.55
CA SER A 304 -4.61 16.27 1.22
C SER A 304 -5.05 14.80 1.18
N THR A 305 -4.85 14.06 2.29
CA THR A 305 -5.22 12.64 2.39
C THR A 305 -6.67 12.42 2.81
N HIS A 306 -7.34 13.43 3.36
CA HIS A 306 -8.73 13.36 3.79
C HIS A 306 -9.72 13.76 2.68
N THR A 307 -9.25 14.52 1.69
CA THR A 307 -10.08 15.00 0.57
C THR A 307 -10.12 14.04 -0.61
N ARG A 308 -9.31 12.97 -0.59
CA ARG A 308 -9.20 11.98 -1.67
C ARG A 308 -9.18 10.56 -1.10
N ALA A 309 -9.89 9.65 -1.76
CA ALA A 309 -9.89 8.26 -1.36
C ALA A 309 -8.50 7.61 -1.52
N GLN A 310 -8.00 6.99 -0.46
CA GLN A 310 -6.71 6.31 -0.37
C GLN A 310 -6.83 4.81 -0.68
N GLY A 311 -5.76 4.16 -1.12
CA GLY A 311 -5.76 2.74 -1.49
C GLY A 311 -5.39 1.80 -0.33
N LEU A 312 -6.05 1.91 0.84
CA LEU A 312 -5.67 1.21 2.08
C LEU A 312 -6.59 0.03 2.45
N GLY A 313 -7.42 -0.45 1.52
CA GLY A 313 -8.41 -1.48 1.79
C GLY A 313 -7.90 -2.93 1.74
N THR A 314 -6.65 -3.19 2.09
CA THR A 314 -5.99 -4.50 1.89
C THR A 314 -5.92 -5.39 3.14
N GLY A 315 -6.34 -4.92 4.31
CA GLY A 315 -6.22 -5.64 5.59
C GLY A 315 -6.93 -7.01 5.64
N ALA A 316 -7.94 -7.22 4.82
CA ALA A 316 -8.73 -8.45 4.81
C ALA A 316 -8.26 -9.52 3.79
N LEU A 317 -7.15 -9.28 3.07
CA LEU A 317 -6.71 -10.14 1.95
C LEU A 317 -6.16 -11.50 2.39
N TYR A 318 -5.56 -11.59 3.58
CA TYR A 318 -4.81 -12.77 4.01
C TYR A 318 -5.59 -13.69 4.95
N VAL A 319 -5.30 -14.97 4.83
CA VAL A 319 -5.67 -15.97 5.83
C VAL A 319 -4.69 -15.86 6.99
N GLY A 320 -5.17 -15.67 8.22
CA GLY A 320 -4.30 -15.63 9.39
C GLY A 320 -3.39 -14.39 9.43
N ASN A 321 -3.93 -13.21 9.09
CA ASN A 321 -3.20 -11.95 9.25
C ASN A 321 -2.97 -11.62 10.74
N THR A 322 -2.01 -10.71 11.03
CA THR A 322 -1.80 -10.21 12.40
C THR A 322 -3.03 -9.42 12.89
N PRO A 323 -3.26 -9.34 14.23
CA PRO A 323 -4.27 -8.45 14.78
C PRO A 323 -4.11 -7.01 14.28
N SER A 324 -5.21 -6.30 14.10
CA SER A 324 -5.22 -4.92 13.61
C SER A 324 -6.10 -4.04 14.47
N PRO A 325 -5.67 -2.80 14.79
CA PRO A 325 -6.55 -1.80 15.38
C PRO A 325 -7.42 -1.09 14.33
N LEU A 326 -7.20 -1.38 13.04
CA LEU A 326 -7.92 -0.74 11.94
C LEU A 326 -9.29 -1.38 11.75
N HIS A 327 -10.31 -0.55 11.58
CA HIS A 327 -11.68 -0.93 11.28
C HIS A 327 -12.16 -0.23 10.02
N LEU A 328 -12.89 -0.96 9.21
CA LEU A 328 -13.46 -0.45 7.97
C LEU A 328 -14.99 -0.48 8.09
N ASP A 329 -15.61 0.70 7.96
CA ASP A 329 -17.06 0.87 7.89
C ASP A 329 -17.40 1.62 6.59
N GLY A 330 -18.02 0.91 5.64
CA GLY A 330 -18.15 1.40 4.27
C GLY A 330 -16.79 1.74 3.68
N GLU A 331 -16.57 2.99 3.31
CA GLU A 331 -15.30 3.52 2.81
C GLU A 331 -14.44 4.21 3.89
N ARG A 332 -14.91 4.25 5.15
CA ARG A 332 -14.22 4.92 6.24
C ARG A 332 -13.32 3.95 6.98
N LEU A 333 -12.01 4.20 6.91
CA LEU A 333 -11.00 3.50 7.69
C LEU A 333 -10.71 4.27 8.95
N THR A 334 -10.92 3.63 10.11
CA THR A 334 -10.68 4.18 11.44
C THR A 334 -9.71 3.32 12.23
N SER A 335 -9.16 3.86 13.32
CA SER A 335 -8.36 3.10 14.28
C SER A 335 -9.07 3.08 15.63
N THR A 336 -9.07 1.92 16.31
CA THR A 336 -9.41 1.92 17.75
C THR A 336 -8.24 2.45 18.56
N PRO A 337 -8.51 3.30 19.57
CA PRO A 337 -7.49 3.72 20.53
C PRO A 337 -6.84 2.47 21.14
N GLN A 338 -5.51 2.37 21.02
CA GLN A 338 -4.80 1.31 21.71
C GLN A 338 -4.79 1.63 23.20
N ALA A 339 -5.47 0.80 23.99
CA ALA A 339 -5.45 0.94 25.43
C ALA A 339 -4.00 0.93 25.92
N ILE A 340 -3.58 1.98 26.58
CA ILE A 340 -2.32 1.99 27.33
C ILE A 340 -2.47 0.87 28.36
N PRO A 341 -1.67 -0.21 28.34
CA PRO A 341 -1.73 -1.18 29.42
C PRO A 341 -1.37 -0.44 30.70
N SER A 342 -2.35 -0.17 31.56
CA SER A 342 -2.09 0.21 32.93
C SER A 342 -1.38 -0.98 33.57
N HIS A 343 -0.10 -0.83 33.88
CA HIS A 343 0.55 -1.78 34.74
C HIS A 343 -0.24 -1.86 36.02
N VAL A 344 -0.80 -2.99 36.30
CA VAL A 344 -1.18 -3.62 37.54
C VAL A 344 -2.50 -4.42 37.41
N GLY A 345 -2.41 -5.71 37.60
CA GLY A 345 -3.38 -6.43 38.41
C GLY A 345 -4.46 -7.25 37.72
N THR A 346 -4.27 -8.55 37.88
CA THR A 346 -5.28 -9.60 38.04
C THR A 346 -6.15 -10.02 36.87
N HIS A 347 -5.91 -11.25 36.46
CA HIS A 347 -6.81 -12.10 35.67
C HIS A 347 -8.22 -12.10 36.22
N GLN A 348 -9.18 -11.69 35.43
CA GLN A 348 -10.54 -12.23 35.51
C GLN A 348 -11.08 -12.41 34.08
N GLY A 349 -11.56 -13.64 33.84
CA GLY A 349 -11.96 -14.13 32.53
C GLY A 349 -13.15 -13.38 31.94
N ALA A 350 -13.04 -13.06 30.70
CA ALA A 350 -14.13 -12.75 29.80
C ALA A 350 -14.30 -13.91 28.81
N SER A 351 -15.51 -14.49 28.82
CA SER A 351 -15.92 -15.56 27.92
C SER A 351 -15.89 -15.10 26.47
N VAL A 352 -15.07 -15.73 25.65
CA VAL A 352 -15.03 -15.55 24.20
C VAL A 352 -16.16 -16.37 23.60
N SER A 353 -17.09 -15.74 22.88
CA SER A 353 -18.08 -16.44 22.06
C SER A 353 -17.37 -17.11 20.89
N GLU A 354 -17.63 -18.40 20.71
CA GLU A 354 -17.21 -19.19 19.55
C GLU A 354 -17.79 -18.64 18.26
N ALA A 355 -16.98 -17.85 17.52
CA ALA A 355 -17.18 -17.57 16.11
C ALA A 355 -15.88 -17.94 15.40
N ALA A 356 -15.98 -18.91 14.50
CA ALA A 356 -14.97 -19.50 13.62
C ALA A 356 -13.53 -18.94 13.79
N GLU A 357 -12.67 -19.72 14.44
CA GLU A 357 -11.24 -19.48 14.55
C GLU A 357 -10.59 -19.49 13.16
N VAL A 358 -10.54 -18.31 12.51
CA VAL A 358 -9.52 -18.04 11.53
C VAL A 358 -8.23 -17.88 12.34
N SER A 359 -7.31 -18.85 12.26
CA SER A 359 -6.04 -18.82 13.00
C SER A 359 -5.32 -17.48 12.69
N GLN A 360 -5.29 -16.58 13.68
CA GLN A 360 -4.52 -15.35 13.59
C GLN A 360 -3.03 -15.68 13.58
N LEU A 361 -2.25 -15.00 12.74
CA LEU A 361 -0.79 -15.11 12.75
C LEU A 361 -0.27 -14.59 14.09
N SER A 362 0.28 -15.51 14.91
CA SER A 362 0.93 -15.10 16.15
C SER A 362 2.36 -14.67 15.89
N LEU A 363 2.70 -13.43 16.21
CA LEU A 363 4.09 -12.95 16.16
C LEU A 363 5.02 -13.70 17.13
N LEU A 364 4.46 -14.38 18.14
CA LEU A 364 5.21 -15.20 19.08
C LEU A 364 5.71 -16.52 18.47
N SER A 365 5.03 -17.00 17.41
CA SER A 365 5.40 -18.24 16.72
C SER A 365 6.44 -18.04 15.63
N LEU A 366 6.89 -16.80 15.35
CA LEU A 366 7.88 -16.51 14.33
C LEU A 366 9.30 -16.83 14.82
N GLU A 367 10.12 -17.40 13.92
CA GLU A 367 11.56 -17.59 14.17
C GLU A 367 12.31 -16.27 13.96
N TRP A 368 12.70 -15.63 15.07
CA TRP A 368 13.45 -14.39 15.04
C TRP A 368 14.96 -14.65 14.87
N ARG A 369 15.57 -13.94 13.91
CA ARG A 369 17.00 -14.00 13.56
C ARG A 369 17.66 -12.65 13.85
N SER A 370 18.88 -12.66 14.38
CA SER A 370 19.64 -11.46 14.78
C SER A 370 21.05 -11.48 14.18
#